data_5966d2f9a79e550fe32c77c783ebe40a
#
_entry.id   5966d2f9a79e550fe32c77c783ebe40a
#
_cell.length_a   1.000
_cell.length_b   1.000
_cell.length_c   1.000
_cell.angle_alpha   90.00
_cell.angle_beta   90.00
_cell.angle_gamma   90.00
#
_symmetry.space_group_name_H-M   'P 1'
#
loop_
_entity.id
_entity.type
_entity.pdbx_description
1 polymer ?
#
loop_
_entity_poly.entity_id
_entity_poly.type
_entity_poly.pdbx_seq_one_letter_code
_entity_poly.pdbx_strand_id
1 'polypeptide(L)'
;MIVIPAVDILGGKCVRLVRGDPKKSKVYYENPVEAAQLLEDQGAELIHLLDLDAALGSGQNMETIKNLLKNINVKVQIGGGIRTLEKADALLNLGAYRVIFGTAAINNPPLVEKAVRQHGSESVAVAIDEKDGKVAVHGWKNKSEIDYLDLARSFEEVGVGALIFTPISVDGTLKGPRIEKTVKLVETVKVPVIASGGVASLEDLVALTETGVEGVVVGTALYEKKFTLKEALEAVKRC
;
A
#
# COMPACT_ATOMS: atom_id res chain seq x y z
N MET A 1 2.46 -10.51 12.36
CA MET A 1 1.91 -9.62 11.31
C MET A 1 1.93 -8.18 11.78
N ILE A 2 2.36 -7.21 10.97
CA ILE A 2 2.33 -5.77 11.30
C ILE A 2 1.04 -5.12 10.77
N VAL A 3 0.49 -4.15 11.52
CA VAL A 3 -0.64 -3.32 11.06
C VAL A 3 -0.07 -2.02 10.50
N ILE A 4 -0.37 -1.72 9.25
CA ILE A 4 0.19 -0.61 8.49
C ILE A 4 -0.95 0.38 8.16
N PRO A 5 -1.11 1.48 8.91
CA PRO A 5 -2.13 2.47 8.58
C PRO A 5 -1.81 3.20 7.28
N ALA A 6 -2.86 3.54 6.52
CA ALA A 6 -2.72 4.20 5.22
C ALA A 6 -3.01 5.70 5.30
N VAL A 7 -2.21 6.49 4.57
CA VAL A 7 -2.41 7.92 4.31
C VAL A 7 -2.41 8.14 2.80
N ASP A 8 -3.57 8.43 2.22
CA ASP A 8 -3.71 8.74 0.80
C ASP A 8 -3.80 10.26 0.62
N ILE A 9 -3.01 10.81 -0.30
CA ILE A 9 -2.97 12.24 -0.58
C ILE A 9 -3.60 12.52 -1.94
N LEU A 10 -4.62 13.37 -1.95
CA LEU A 10 -5.26 13.90 -3.17
C LEU A 10 -5.47 15.40 -3.02
N GLY A 11 -4.94 16.20 -3.95
CA GLY A 11 -5.01 17.65 -3.88
C GLY A 11 -4.40 18.24 -2.59
N GLY A 12 -3.34 17.61 -2.07
CA GLY A 12 -2.66 18.02 -0.83
C GLY A 12 -3.38 17.63 0.46
N LYS A 13 -4.51 16.91 0.40
CA LYS A 13 -5.34 16.54 1.55
C LYS A 13 -5.29 15.03 1.80
N CYS A 14 -5.50 14.61 3.06
CA CYS A 14 -5.65 13.20 3.40
C CYS A 14 -7.08 12.74 3.10
N VAL A 15 -7.20 11.76 2.20
CA VAL A 15 -8.48 11.26 1.70
C VAL A 15 -8.58 9.74 1.76
N ARG A 16 -9.81 9.22 1.59
CA ARG A 16 -10.06 7.82 1.22
C ARG A 16 -10.97 7.76 0.01
N LEU A 17 -10.69 6.82 -0.86
CA LEU A 17 -11.50 6.51 -2.04
C LEU A 17 -12.31 5.23 -1.81
N VAL A 18 -13.41 5.08 -2.51
CA VAL A 18 -14.15 3.80 -2.58
C VAL A 18 -13.83 3.16 -3.92
N ARG A 19 -13.18 1.99 -3.89
CA ARG A 19 -12.73 1.25 -5.08
C ARG A 19 -11.88 2.10 -6.05
N GLY A 20 -11.05 2.98 -5.50
CA GLY A 20 -10.17 3.84 -6.29
C GLY A 20 -10.87 4.93 -7.09
N ASP A 21 -12.18 5.18 -6.90
CA ASP A 21 -12.94 6.20 -7.63
C ASP A 21 -12.70 7.61 -7.05
N PRO A 22 -11.99 8.52 -7.74
CA PRO A 22 -11.72 9.86 -7.23
C PRO A 22 -12.99 10.70 -7.02
N LYS A 23 -14.08 10.39 -7.73
CA LYS A 23 -15.38 11.06 -7.56
C LYS A 23 -16.07 10.68 -6.24
N LYS A 24 -15.62 9.59 -5.61
CA LYS A 24 -16.08 9.11 -4.30
C LYS A 24 -15.02 9.32 -3.24
N SER A 25 -14.24 10.39 -3.35
CA SER A 25 -13.28 10.79 -2.34
C SER A 25 -13.96 11.43 -1.14
N LYS A 26 -13.50 11.07 0.06
CA LYS A 26 -13.87 11.73 1.32
C LYS A 26 -12.60 12.26 1.97
N VAL A 27 -12.58 13.55 2.29
CA VAL A 27 -11.49 14.19 3.02
C VAL A 27 -11.66 13.92 4.50
N TYR A 28 -10.58 13.51 5.15
CA TYR A 28 -10.55 13.27 6.60
C TYR A 28 -9.65 14.28 7.32
N TYR A 29 -8.56 14.72 6.67
CA TYR A 29 -7.68 15.76 7.18
C TYR A 29 -7.30 16.72 6.04
N GLU A 30 -7.36 18.00 6.33
CA GLU A 30 -6.88 19.04 5.41
C GLU A 30 -5.35 18.98 5.26
N ASN A 31 -4.65 18.58 6.34
CA ASN A 31 -3.21 18.42 6.37
C ASN A 31 -2.84 16.93 6.59
N PRO A 32 -2.24 16.24 5.61
CA PRO A 32 -1.83 14.85 5.76
C PRO A 32 -0.78 14.60 6.88
N VAL A 33 0.00 15.61 7.25
CA VAL A 33 0.97 15.52 8.35
C VAL A 33 0.27 15.22 9.67
N GLU A 34 -0.87 15.89 9.95
CA GLU A 34 -1.65 15.67 11.17
C GLU A 34 -2.19 14.22 11.23
N ALA A 35 -2.64 13.69 10.09
CA ALA A 35 -3.07 12.30 10.03
C ALA A 35 -1.92 11.33 10.35
N ALA A 36 -0.74 11.57 9.77
CA ALA A 36 0.43 10.74 9.99
C ALA A 36 0.93 10.78 11.44
N GLN A 37 0.99 11.98 12.03
CA GLN A 37 1.37 12.17 13.45
C GLN A 37 0.41 11.47 14.41
N LEU A 38 -0.90 11.57 14.16
CA LEU A 38 -1.91 10.86 14.95
C LEU A 38 -1.71 9.33 14.89
N LEU A 39 -1.35 8.79 13.72
CA LEU A 39 -1.08 7.37 13.55
C LEU A 39 0.25 6.96 14.24
N GLU A 40 1.28 7.79 14.17
CA GLU A 40 2.53 7.62 14.92
C GLU A 40 2.27 7.59 16.43
N ASP A 41 1.50 8.54 16.98
CA ASP A 41 1.13 8.62 18.39
C ASP A 41 0.31 7.40 18.86
N GLN A 42 -0.41 6.75 17.94
CA GLN A 42 -1.13 5.50 18.21
C GLN A 42 -0.25 4.25 18.12
N GLY A 43 1.03 4.40 17.76
CA GLY A 43 2.01 3.32 17.74
C GLY A 43 2.23 2.68 16.36
N ALA A 44 1.96 3.38 15.27
CA ALA A 44 2.34 2.91 13.93
C ALA A 44 3.87 2.68 13.86
N GLU A 45 4.29 1.54 13.32
CA GLU A 45 5.69 1.22 13.05
C GLU A 45 6.07 1.50 11.58
N LEU A 46 5.08 1.46 10.70
CA LEU A 46 5.19 1.73 9.28
C LEU A 46 3.88 2.38 8.80
N ILE A 47 3.98 3.46 8.02
CA ILE A 47 2.83 4.09 7.34
C ILE A 47 2.89 3.78 5.84
N HIS A 48 1.74 3.43 5.26
CA HIS A 48 1.55 3.28 3.82
C HIS A 48 1.01 4.58 3.25
N LEU A 49 1.81 5.28 2.44
CA LEU A 49 1.47 6.56 1.85
C LEU A 49 1.27 6.43 0.34
N LEU A 50 0.16 6.95 -0.18
CA LEU A 50 -0.10 7.01 -1.62
C LEU A 50 -0.27 8.45 -2.11
N ASP A 51 0.52 8.84 -3.12
CA ASP A 51 0.30 10.05 -3.91
C ASP A 51 -0.72 9.74 -5.01
N LEU A 52 -2.00 10.02 -4.73
CA LEU A 52 -3.10 9.72 -5.67
C LEU A 52 -3.08 10.65 -6.89
N ASP A 53 -2.65 11.92 -6.75
CA ASP A 53 -2.51 12.81 -7.90
C ASP A 53 -1.49 12.26 -8.90
N ALA A 54 -0.33 11.78 -8.39
CA ALA A 54 0.68 11.18 -9.24
C ALA A 54 0.23 9.82 -9.82
N ALA A 55 -0.52 9.02 -9.06
CA ALA A 55 -1.07 7.76 -9.53
C ALA A 55 -2.07 7.96 -10.68
N LEU A 56 -2.95 8.96 -10.54
CA LEU A 56 -3.99 9.30 -11.52
C LEU A 56 -3.47 10.12 -12.71
N GLY A 57 -2.25 10.70 -12.59
CA GLY A 57 -1.67 11.57 -13.61
C GLY A 57 -2.25 12.99 -13.61
N SER A 58 -2.88 13.43 -12.52
CA SER A 58 -3.46 14.76 -12.35
C SER A 58 -2.50 15.78 -11.72
N GLY A 59 -1.37 15.34 -11.18
CA GLY A 59 -0.40 16.20 -10.50
C GLY A 59 0.62 15.41 -9.70
N GLN A 60 1.12 15.99 -8.62
CA GLN A 60 2.00 15.34 -7.64
C GLN A 60 2.01 16.10 -6.32
N ASN A 61 2.28 15.40 -5.21
CA ASN A 61 2.28 15.96 -3.85
C ASN A 61 3.67 15.95 -3.20
N MET A 62 4.75 16.15 -3.97
CA MET A 62 6.14 16.03 -3.47
C MET A 62 6.45 16.92 -2.26
N GLU A 63 5.98 18.17 -2.25
CA GLU A 63 6.22 19.07 -1.11
C GLU A 63 5.46 18.62 0.13
N THR A 64 4.23 18.11 -0.02
CA THR A 64 3.44 17.54 1.07
C THR A 64 4.13 16.28 1.63
N ILE A 65 4.62 15.39 0.76
CA ILE A 65 5.36 14.17 1.14
C ILE A 65 6.63 14.53 1.89
N LYS A 66 7.43 15.48 1.36
CA LYS A 66 8.65 15.96 1.99
C LYS A 66 8.38 16.57 3.37
N ASN A 67 7.30 17.35 3.50
CA ASN A 67 6.89 17.91 4.77
C ASN A 67 6.47 16.81 5.76
N LEU A 68 5.71 15.82 5.30
CA LEU A 68 5.29 14.68 6.11
C LEU A 68 6.51 13.91 6.64
N LEU A 69 7.45 13.51 5.77
CA LEU A 69 8.66 12.77 6.14
C LEU A 69 9.55 13.52 7.12
N LYS A 70 9.52 14.86 7.13
CA LYS A 70 10.27 15.67 8.09
C LYS A 70 9.64 15.76 9.48
N ASN A 71 8.34 15.53 9.59
CA ASN A 71 7.56 15.76 10.81
C ASN A 71 7.11 14.48 11.52
N ILE A 72 7.52 13.31 11.03
CA ILE A 72 7.30 12.01 11.67
C ILE A 72 8.61 11.23 11.74
N ASN A 73 8.71 10.30 12.70
CA ASN A 73 9.89 9.44 12.87
C ASN A 73 9.60 7.99 12.47
N VAL A 74 8.33 7.65 12.22
CA VAL A 74 7.92 6.32 11.80
C VAL A 74 8.32 6.05 10.35
N LYS A 75 8.64 4.80 10.03
CA LYS A 75 8.94 4.39 8.65
C LYS A 75 7.77 4.68 7.73
N VAL A 76 8.05 5.09 6.49
CA VAL A 76 7.01 5.33 5.47
C VAL A 76 7.32 4.58 4.19
N GLN A 77 6.40 3.75 3.73
CA GLN A 77 6.45 3.18 2.38
C GLN A 77 5.55 4.02 1.45
N ILE A 78 6.09 4.40 0.28
CA ILE A 78 5.45 5.39 -0.58
C ILE A 78 5.16 4.81 -1.96
N GLY A 79 3.91 4.90 -2.38
CA GLY A 79 3.44 4.58 -3.72
C GLY A 79 2.76 5.77 -4.40
N GLY A 80 2.37 5.56 -5.64
CA GLY A 80 1.67 6.56 -6.44
C GLY A 80 2.57 7.23 -7.49
N GLY A 81 2.35 6.89 -8.75
CA GLY A 81 3.00 7.53 -9.90
C GLY A 81 4.51 7.38 -10.01
N ILE A 82 5.13 6.38 -9.39
CA ILE A 82 6.58 6.08 -9.52
C ILE A 82 6.78 5.36 -10.85
N ARG A 83 7.24 6.09 -11.87
CA ARG A 83 7.39 5.61 -13.25
C ARG A 83 8.83 5.64 -13.76
N THR A 84 9.75 6.20 -12.99
CA THR A 84 11.16 6.31 -13.33
C THR A 84 12.04 6.04 -12.12
N LEU A 85 13.31 5.72 -12.35
CA LEU A 85 14.28 5.49 -11.29
C LEU A 85 14.58 6.79 -10.52
N GLU A 86 14.65 7.91 -11.21
CA GLU A 86 14.90 9.24 -10.62
C GLU A 86 13.79 9.61 -9.60
N LYS A 87 12.54 9.23 -9.87
CA LYS A 87 11.44 9.45 -8.91
C LYS A 87 11.59 8.57 -7.69
N ALA A 88 11.97 7.30 -7.87
CA ALA A 88 12.25 6.38 -6.76
C ALA A 88 13.43 6.91 -5.92
N ASP A 89 14.55 7.29 -6.57
CA ASP A 89 15.72 7.88 -5.93
C ASP A 89 15.36 9.12 -5.12
N ALA A 90 14.57 10.02 -5.68
CA ALA A 90 14.15 11.24 -5.00
C ALA A 90 13.36 10.95 -3.73
N LEU A 91 12.44 9.98 -3.74
CA LEU A 91 11.66 9.60 -2.56
C LEU A 91 12.51 8.93 -1.47
N LEU A 92 13.39 7.99 -1.86
CA LEU A 92 14.30 7.31 -0.93
C LEU A 92 15.30 8.30 -0.30
N ASN A 93 15.85 9.23 -1.10
CA ASN A 93 16.75 10.28 -0.60
C ASN A 93 16.03 11.29 0.33
N LEU A 94 14.71 11.43 0.24
CA LEU A 94 13.91 12.22 1.18
C LEU A 94 13.64 11.49 2.50
N GLY A 95 14.02 10.21 2.61
CA GLY A 95 13.85 9.40 3.81
C GLY A 95 12.70 8.40 3.77
N ALA A 96 12.10 8.14 2.59
CA ALA A 96 11.18 7.03 2.46
C ALA A 96 11.89 5.71 2.80
N TYR A 97 11.28 4.88 3.62
CA TYR A 97 11.80 3.54 3.94
C TYR A 97 11.75 2.62 2.72
N ARG A 98 10.66 2.70 1.92
CA ARG A 98 10.40 1.83 0.78
C ARG A 98 9.59 2.57 -0.28
N VAL A 99 9.89 2.33 -1.54
CA VAL A 99 9.09 2.78 -2.69
C VAL A 99 8.26 1.63 -3.25
N ILE A 100 7.05 1.94 -3.75
CA ILE A 100 6.09 0.95 -4.24
C ILE A 100 5.82 1.21 -5.71
N PHE A 101 6.22 0.27 -6.56
CA PHE A 101 5.90 0.28 -7.98
C PHE A 101 4.57 -0.44 -8.23
N GLY A 102 3.63 0.26 -8.88
CA GLY A 102 2.38 -0.33 -9.37
C GLY A 102 2.44 -0.56 -10.88
N THR A 103 1.63 0.16 -11.66
CA THR A 103 1.55 0.04 -13.13
C THR A 103 2.92 0.06 -13.83
N ALA A 104 3.88 0.81 -13.32
CA ALA A 104 5.22 0.87 -13.89
C ALA A 104 5.97 -0.47 -13.82
N ALA A 105 5.73 -1.27 -12.77
CA ALA A 105 6.31 -2.61 -12.66
C ALA A 105 5.84 -3.53 -13.79
N ILE A 106 4.60 -3.38 -14.22
CA ILE A 106 4.01 -4.18 -15.30
C ILE A 106 4.48 -3.71 -16.67
N ASN A 107 4.53 -2.39 -16.88
CA ASN A 107 4.89 -1.82 -18.18
C ASN A 107 6.39 -1.80 -18.46
N ASN A 108 7.21 -1.80 -17.41
CA ASN A 108 8.69 -1.73 -17.50
C ASN A 108 9.34 -2.50 -16.33
N PRO A 109 9.25 -3.85 -16.30
CA PRO A 109 9.87 -4.66 -15.24
C PRO A 109 11.36 -4.37 -14.99
N PRO A 110 12.20 -4.08 -16.02
CA PRO A 110 13.59 -3.72 -15.80
C PRO A 110 13.81 -2.48 -14.91
N LEU A 111 12.82 -1.60 -14.78
CA LEU A 111 12.87 -0.48 -13.86
C LEU A 111 12.94 -0.95 -12.41
N VAL A 112 12.14 -1.96 -12.04
CA VAL A 112 12.12 -2.53 -10.70
C VAL A 112 13.43 -3.26 -10.40
N GLU A 113 13.97 -4.03 -11.37
CA GLU A 113 15.29 -4.67 -11.21
C GLU A 113 16.39 -3.64 -10.92
N LYS A 114 16.40 -2.53 -11.67
CA LYS A 114 17.39 -1.45 -11.46
C LYS A 114 17.23 -0.84 -10.06
N ALA A 115 16.00 -0.59 -9.62
CA ALA A 115 15.74 -0.05 -8.30
C ALA A 115 16.22 -1.02 -7.19
N VAL A 116 15.96 -2.33 -7.32
CA VAL A 116 16.44 -3.35 -6.37
C VAL A 116 17.96 -3.41 -6.34
N ARG A 117 18.63 -3.39 -7.51
CA ARG A 117 20.11 -3.40 -7.58
C ARG A 117 20.74 -2.17 -6.96
N GLN A 118 20.10 -1.00 -7.06
CA GLN A 118 20.64 0.27 -6.59
C GLN A 118 20.39 0.51 -5.11
N HIS A 119 19.20 0.13 -4.61
CA HIS A 119 18.74 0.48 -3.26
C HIS A 119 18.55 -0.72 -2.31
N GLY A 120 18.69 -1.94 -2.83
CA GLY A 120 18.45 -3.18 -2.09
C GLY A 120 16.97 -3.56 -2.05
N SER A 121 16.73 -4.85 -1.78
CA SER A 121 15.39 -5.46 -1.75
C SER A 121 14.44 -4.74 -0.80
N GLU A 122 14.88 -4.44 0.42
CA GLU A 122 14.03 -3.84 1.47
C GLU A 122 13.41 -2.49 1.06
N SER A 123 14.13 -1.74 0.20
CA SER A 123 13.69 -0.42 -0.26
C SER A 123 12.70 -0.46 -1.42
N VAL A 124 12.36 -1.65 -1.94
CA VAL A 124 11.51 -1.79 -3.13
C VAL A 124 10.37 -2.77 -2.87
N ALA A 125 9.14 -2.34 -3.15
CA ALA A 125 7.97 -3.19 -3.18
C ALA A 125 7.21 -3.06 -4.51
N VAL A 126 6.40 -4.07 -4.82
CA VAL A 126 5.49 -4.05 -5.97
C VAL A 126 4.05 -4.20 -5.50
N ALA A 127 3.17 -3.34 -5.99
CA ALA A 127 1.74 -3.44 -5.79
C ALA A 127 1.12 -4.37 -6.84
N ILE A 128 0.35 -5.34 -6.35
CA ILE A 128 -0.45 -6.29 -7.15
C ILE A 128 -1.92 -6.01 -6.87
N ASP A 129 -2.52 -5.18 -7.71
CA ASP A 129 -3.93 -4.82 -7.65
C ASP A 129 -4.73 -5.86 -8.45
N GLU A 130 -5.47 -6.71 -7.76
CA GLU A 130 -6.15 -7.87 -8.37
C GLU A 130 -7.61 -7.56 -8.71
N LYS A 131 -8.02 -7.94 -9.93
CA LYS A 131 -9.40 -7.94 -10.39
C LYS A 131 -9.69 -9.20 -11.21
N ASP A 132 -10.60 -10.05 -10.73
CA ASP A 132 -11.03 -11.27 -11.41
C ASP A 132 -9.87 -12.20 -11.83
N GLY A 133 -8.86 -12.37 -10.95
CA GLY A 133 -7.67 -13.19 -11.18
C GLY A 133 -6.56 -12.50 -12.00
N LYS A 134 -6.80 -11.31 -12.51
CA LYS A 134 -5.85 -10.56 -13.33
C LYS A 134 -5.40 -9.28 -12.63
N VAL A 135 -4.28 -8.73 -13.08
CA VAL A 135 -3.71 -7.50 -12.52
C VAL A 135 -4.38 -6.27 -13.13
N ALA A 136 -4.83 -5.35 -12.28
CA ALA A 136 -5.34 -4.04 -12.68
C ALA A 136 -4.21 -3.01 -12.80
N VAL A 137 -4.35 -2.09 -13.74
CA VAL A 137 -3.35 -1.07 -14.08
C VAL A 137 -4.00 0.31 -14.28
N HIS A 138 -3.15 1.36 -14.34
CA HIS A 138 -3.58 2.74 -14.60
C HIS A 138 -4.61 3.27 -13.57
N GLY A 139 -4.33 3.08 -12.27
CA GLY A 139 -5.27 3.47 -11.20
C GLY A 139 -6.60 2.70 -11.31
N TRP A 140 -6.48 1.39 -11.60
CA TRP A 140 -7.58 0.40 -11.68
C TRP A 140 -8.56 0.61 -12.85
N LYS A 141 -8.24 1.50 -13.79
CA LYS A 141 -9.09 1.78 -14.96
C LYS A 141 -9.09 0.64 -15.98
N ASN A 142 -7.97 -0.06 -16.09
CA ASN A 142 -7.77 -1.13 -17.06
C ASN A 142 -7.41 -2.43 -16.32
N LYS A 143 -7.82 -3.56 -16.90
CA LYS A 143 -7.41 -4.91 -16.50
C LYS A 143 -6.41 -5.43 -17.53
N SER A 144 -5.28 -5.95 -17.08
CA SER A 144 -4.31 -6.64 -17.93
C SER A 144 -4.72 -8.10 -18.15
N GLU A 145 -4.02 -8.81 -19.05
CA GLU A 145 -4.18 -10.26 -19.20
C GLU A 145 -3.24 -11.06 -18.26
N ILE A 146 -2.41 -10.37 -17.48
CA ILE A 146 -1.42 -11.00 -16.60
C ILE A 146 -2.12 -11.57 -15.37
N ASP A 147 -1.88 -12.84 -15.08
CA ASP A 147 -2.31 -13.49 -13.85
C ASP A 147 -1.56 -12.90 -12.65
N TYR A 148 -2.24 -12.65 -11.53
CA TYR A 148 -1.64 -12.01 -10.38
C TYR A 148 -0.59 -12.87 -9.68
N LEU A 149 -0.71 -14.21 -9.74
CA LEU A 149 0.28 -15.13 -9.18
C LEU A 149 1.53 -15.22 -10.05
N ASP A 150 1.36 -15.18 -11.38
CA ASP A 150 2.50 -15.18 -12.30
C ASP A 150 3.31 -13.88 -12.16
N LEU A 151 2.63 -12.74 -12.00
CA LEU A 151 3.30 -11.48 -11.69
C LEU A 151 4.05 -11.55 -10.36
N ALA A 152 3.45 -12.14 -9.34
CA ALA A 152 4.08 -12.30 -8.03
C ALA A 152 5.38 -13.12 -8.11
N ARG A 153 5.37 -14.26 -8.82
CA ARG A 153 6.58 -15.08 -9.04
C ARG A 153 7.67 -14.31 -9.77
N SER A 154 7.30 -13.55 -10.80
CA SER A 154 8.29 -12.78 -11.57
C SER A 154 8.99 -11.73 -10.70
N PHE A 155 8.30 -11.08 -9.76
CA PHE A 155 8.92 -10.11 -8.85
C PHE A 155 9.61 -10.74 -7.64
N GLU A 156 9.25 -11.95 -7.26
CA GLU A 156 10.06 -12.76 -6.35
C GLU A 156 11.45 -13.04 -6.98
N GLU A 157 11.50 -13.42 -8.25
CA GLU A 157 12.77 -13.65 -8.98
C GLU A 157 13.61 -12.37 -9.11
N VAL A 158 12.96 -11.21 -9.26
CA VAL A 158 13.63 -9.89 -9.23
C VAL A 158 14.22 -9.57 -7.86
N GLY A 159 13.69 -10.16 -6.79
CA GLY A 159 14.15 -9.98 -5.42
C GLY A 159 13.62 -8.71 -4.76
N VAL A 160 12.36 -8.34 -5.00
CA VAL A 160 11.72 -7.24 -4.27
C VAL A 160 11.52 -7.59 -2.79
N GLY A 161 11.51 -6.59 -1.92
CA GLY A 161 11.40 -6.79 -0.47
C GLY A 161 9.99 -7.07 0.03
N ALA A 162 8.96 -6.73 -0.74
CA ALA A 162 7.57 -7.05 -0.42
C ALA A 162 6.65 -6.96 -1.66
N LEU A 163 5.55 -7.71 -1.60
CA LEU A 163 4.40 -7.55 -2.49
C LEU A 163 3.22 -6.99 -1.70
N ILE A 164 2.59 -5.94 -2.21
CA ILE A 164 1.38 -5.36 -1.61
C ILE A 164 0.20 -5.83 -2.43
N PHE A 165 -0.63 -6.67 -1.84
CA PHE A 165 -1.73 -7.33 -2.54
C PHE A 165 -3.07 -6.68 -2.22
N THR A 166 -3.73 -6.13 -3.25
CA THR A 166 -5.03 -5.45 -3.12
C THR A 166 -6.08 -6.07 -4.05
N PRO A 167 -6.99 -6.92 -3.56
CA PRO A 167 -8.21 -7.25 -4.29
C PRO A 167 -9.12 -6.03 -4.40
N ILE A 168 -9.10 -5.33 -5.55
CA ILE A 168 -9.75 -4.01 -5.71
C ILE A 168 -11.28 -4.05 -5.54
N SER A 169 -11.89 -5.22 -5.66
CA SER A 169 -13.34 -5.42 -5.51
C SER A 169 -13.87 -5.08 -4.11
N VAL A 170 -12.98 -5.14 -3.10
CA VAL A 170 -13.33 -4.89 -1.69
C VAL A 170 -12.66 -3.65 -1.10
N ASP A 171 -11.70 -3.04 -1.81
CA ASP A 171 -10.98 -1.88 -1.28
C ASP A 171 -11.91 -0.69 -1.00
N GLY A 172 -11.77 -0.10 0.19
CA GLY A 172 -12.58 1.02 0.66
C GLY A 172 -14.06 0.68 0.92
N THR A 173 -14.47 -0.60 0.88
CA THR A 173 -15.89 -1.00 1.00
C THR A 173 -16.31 -1.47 2.39
N LEU A 174 -15.36 -1.76 3.29
CA LEU A 174 -15.63 -2.35 4.61
C LEU A 174 -16.44 -3.67 4.52
N LYS A 175 -16.11 -4.54 3.56
CA LYS A 175 -16.82 -5.82 3.32
C LYS A 175 -15.99 -7.05 3.67
N GLY A 176 -14.91 -6.89 4.41
CA GLY A 176 -13.94 -7.92 4.72
C GLY A 176 -12.90 -8.13 3.59
N PRO A 177 -11.69 -8.59 3.97
CA PRO A 177 -10.62 -8.93 3.04
C PRO A 177 -10.92 -10.21 2.25
N ARG A 178 -10.20 -10.44 1.16
CA ARG A 178 -10.31 -11.66 0.36
C ARG A 178 -9.31 -12.73 0.84
N ILE A 179 -9.62 -13.36 1.96
CA ILE A 179 -8.73 -14.32 2.65
C ILE A 179 -8.22 -15.41 1.70
N GLU A 180 -9.11 -16.10 0.98
CA GLU A 180 -8.72 -17.21 0.08
C GLU A 180 -7.70 -16.79 -0.99
N LYS A 181 -7.87 -15.60 -1.59
CA LYS A 181 -6.93 -15.07 -2.58
C LYS A 181 -5.61 -14.69 -1.95
N THR A 182 -5.65 -14.15 -0.73
CA THR A 182 -4.46 -13.79 0.04
C THR A 182 -3.66 -15.03 0.41
N VAL A 183 -4.29 -16.08 0.92
CA VAL A 183 -3.66 -17.38 1.21
C VAL A 183 -3.00 -17.94 -0.05
N LYS A 184 -3.74 -17.98 -1.17
CA LYS A 184 -3.20 -18.49 -2.43
C LYS A 184 -1.95 -17.76 -2.89
N LEU A 185 -1.89 -16.44 -2.69
CA LEU A 185 -0.70 -15.66 -3.02
C LEU A 185 0.46 -15.98 -2.07
N VAL A 186 0.21 -16.00 -0.75
CA VAL A 186 1.23 -16.32 0.26
C VAL A 186 1.82 -17.72 0.03
N GLU A 187 1.00 -18.71 -0.32
CA GLU A 187 1.48 -20.08 -0.64
C GLU A 187 2.26 -20.15 -1.97
N THR A 188 2.10 -19.15 -2.84
CA THR A 188 2.73 -19.13 -4.18
C THR A 188 4.14 -18.56 -4.15
N VAL A 189 4.47 -17.65 -3.22
CA VAL A 189 5.75 -16.93 -3.16
C VAL A 189 6.36 -16.99 -1.76
N LYS A 190 7.66 -16.76 -1.66
CA LYS A 190 8.40 -16.65 -0.38
C LYS A 190 8.65 -15.20 0.01
N VAL A 191 8.55 -14.27 -0.94
CA VAL A 191 8.68 -12.84 -0.66
C VAL A 191 7.57 -12.38 0.27
N PRO A 192 7.85 -11.50 1.25
CA PRO A 192 6.84 -10.99 2.17
C PRO A 192 5.61 -10.41 1.45
N VAL A 193 4.42 -10.86 1.83
CA VAL A 193 3.15 -10.36 1.30
C VAL A 193 2.50 -9.44 2.34
N ILE A 194 2.09 -8.26 1.91
CA ILE A 194 1.32 -7.29 2.69
C ILE A 194 -0.09 -7.27 2.10
N ALA A 195 -1.09 -7.69 2.88
CA ALA A 195 -2.49 -7.62 2.46
C ALA A 195 -3.02 -6.19 2.49
N SER A 196 -3.92 -5.86 1.59
CA SER A 196 -4.58 -4.55 1.51
C SER A 196 -6.03 -4.68 1.04
N GLY A 197 -6.88 -3.75 1.50
CA GLY A 197 -8.27 -3.63 1.06
C GLY A 197 -9.25 -4.49 1.85
N GLY A 198 -10.44 -3.92 2.08
CA GLY A 198 -11.59 -4.60 2.61
C GLY A 198 -11.72 -4.67 4.14
N VAL A 199 -10.64 -4.59 4.91
CA VAL A 199 -10.67 -4.70 6.38
C VAL A 199 -11.76 -3.81 6.98
N ALA A 200 -12.63 -4.40 7.79
CA ALA A 200 -13.80 -3.76 8.39
C ALA A 200 -13.86 -3.91 9.92
N SER A 201 -13.22 -4.94 10.48
CA SER A 201 -13.28 -5.26 11.90
C SER A 201 -11.97 -5.82 12.44
N LEU A 202 -11.85 -5.99 13.75
CA LEU A 202 -10.71 -6.63 14.40
C LEU A 202 -10.65 -8.13 14.07
N GLU A 203 -11.78 -8.78 13.88
CA GLU A 203 -11.88 -10.19 13.47
C GLU A 203 -11.25 -10.41 12.09
N ASP A 204 -11.40 -9.45 11.17
CA ASP A 204 -10.73 -9.49 9.86
C ASP A 204 -9.21 -9.49 10.01
N LEU A 205 -8.68 -8.70 10.96
CA LEU A 205 -7.23 -8.66 11.25
C LEU A 205 -6.75 -9.98 11.82
N VAL A 206 -7.50 -10.57 12.75
CA VAL A 206 -7.21 -11.88 13.32
C VAL A 206 -7.20 -12.95 12.22
N ALA A 207 -8.21 -12.97 11.35
CA ALA A 207 -8.25 -13.92 10.23
C ALA A 207 -7.06 -13.74 9.25
N LEU A 208 -6.58 -12.52 9.06
CA LEU A 208 -5.40 -12.26 8.24
C LEU A 208 -4.09 -12.75 8.89
N THR A 209 -3.98 -12.80 10.23
CA THR A 209 -2.79 -13.38 10.88
C THR A 209 -2.59 -14.85 10.53
N GLU A 210 -3.68 -15.59 10.35
CA GLU A 210 -3.66 -17.02 10.02
C GLU A 210 -3.24 -17.30 8.57
N THR A 211 -3.24 -16.27 7.71
CA THR A 211 -2.87 -16.42 6.28
C THR A 211 -1.37 -16.45 6.02
N GLY A 212 -0.55 -16.08 7.02
CA GLY A 212 0.91 -15.96 6.87
C GLY A 212 1.39 -14.67 6.21
N VAL A 213 0.53 -13.65 6.06
CA VAL A 213 0.99 -12.33 5.56
C VAL A 213 1.93 -11.64 6.56
N GLU A 214 2.93 -10.94 6.05
CA GLU A 214 3.87 -10.13 6.85
C GLU A 214 3.16 -8.94 7.50
N GLY A 215 2.22 -8.32 6.78
CA GLY A 215 1.50 -7.15 7.25
C GLY A 215 0.16 -6.95 6.57
N VAL A 216 -0.59 -5.98 7.10
CA VAL A 216 -1.89 -5.58 6.55
C VAL A 216 -1.99 -4.05 6.49
N VAL A 217 -2.34 -3.51 5.31
CA VAL A 217 -2.67 -2.10 5.15
C VAL A 217 -4.12 -1.86 5.58
N VAL A 218 -4.30 -0.96 6.54
CA VAL A 218 -5.62 -0.57 7.05
C VAL A 218 -5.85 0.92 6.78
N GLY A 219 -6.85 1.20 5.97
CA GLY A 219 -7.23 2.58 5.63
C GLY A 219 -8.60 2.93 6.20
N THR A 220 -9.64 2.77 5.40
CA THR A 220 -11.02 3.24 5.66
C THR A 220 -11.54 2.87 7.04
N ALA A 221 -11.25 1.69 7.55
CA ALA A 221 -11.72 1.25 8.87
C ALA A 221 -11.24 2.15 10.02
N LEU A 222 -9.99 2.62 9.98
CA LEU A 222 -9.44 3.55 10.97
C LEU A 222 -10.12 4.93 10.87
N TYR A 223 -10.25 5.48 9.67
CA TYR A 223 -10.86 6.79 9.45
C TYR A 223 -12.37 6.80 9.73
N GLU A 224 -13.07 5.70 9.48
CA GLU A 224 -14.50 5.53 9.83
C GLU A 224 -14.69 5.06 11.30
N LYS A 225 -13.59 5.03 12.09
CA LYS A 225 -13.60 4.70 13.52
C LYS A 225 -14.27 3.36 13.83
N LYS A 226 -14.06 2.36 12.97
CA LYS A 226 -14.53 0.98 13.23
C LYS A 226 -13.76 0.37 14.41
N PHE A 227 -12.50 0.73 14.52
CA PHE A 227 -11.59 0.46 15.65
C PHE A 227 -10.44 1.47 15.58
N THR A 228 -9.69 1.62 16.65
CA THR A 228 -8.47 2.44 16.72
C THR A 228 -7.25 1.62 16.26
N LEU A 229 -6.17 2.31 15.88
CA LEU A 229 -4.92 1.61 15.57
C LEU A 229 -4.38 0.84 16.79
N LYS A 230 -4.53 1.37 18.00
CA LYS A 230 -4.14 0.67 19.24
C LYS A 230 -4.86 -0.66 19.41
N GLU A 231 -6.19 -0.67 19.22
CA GLU A 231 -6.99 -1.91 19.27
C GLU A 231 -6.57 -2.90 18.19
N ALA A 232 -6.28 -2.42 16.97
CA ALA A 232 -5.77 -3.26 15.88
C ALA A 232 -4.42 -3.90 16.23
N LEU A 233 -3.46 -3.11 16.76
CA LEU A 233 -2.15 -3.59 17.20
C LEU A 233 -2.26 -4.62 18.33
N GLU A 234 -3.19 -4.42 19.27
CA GLU A 234 -3.44 -5.38 20.34
C GLU A 234 -4.07 -6.68 19.82
N ALA A 235 -5.01 -6.59 18.89
CA ALA A 235 -5.68 -7.76 18.32
C ALA A 235 -4.68 -8.71 17.64
N VAL A 236 -3.75 -8.18 16.84
CA VAL A 236 -2.76 -9.00 16.13
C VAL A 236 -1.61 -9.52 17.01
N LYS A 237 -1.37 -8.93 18.19
CA LYS A 237 -0.36 -9.41 19.15
C LYS A 237 -0.83 -10.64 19.95
N ARG A 238 -2.14 -10.86 20.02
CA ARG A 238 -2.74 -11.98 20.78
C ARG A 238 -2.79 -13.28 19.98
N CYS A 239 -2.50 -13.21 18.70
CA CYS A 239 -2.39 -14.34 17.77
C CYS A 239 -0.93 -14.73 17.58
#